data_74d1607be448b78561997507028af85c
#
_entry.id   74d1607be448b78561997507028af85c
#
_cell.length_a   1.000
_cell.length_b   1.000
_cell.length_c   1.000
_cell.angle_alpha   90.00
_cell.angle_beta   90.00
_cell.angle_gamma   90.00
#
_symmetry.space_group_name_H-M   'P 1'
#
loop_
_entity.id
_entity.type
_entity.pdbx_description
1 polymer ?
#
loop_
_entity_poly.entity_id
_entity_poly.type
_entity_poly.pdbx_seq_one_letter_code
_entity_poly.pdbx_strand_id
1 'polypeptide(L)'
;MASSAQNATVSFCQEKWNHFLDVVGDEPERLWVYGTVLLIFIIYWLYAAVLTLVDFTKKPHFVRKYKLQPGKNDPVDTKRLLPALRVVLFNQTFVAIPLAYGLYHFVYKYQNTLNIRELPSIQQTVFDLALCCVLEEIIFYYGHRLLHYGALYRYIHKKHHEWTSPIAVVAHYCHPIEHILANTFPIALSLGVVRAHLVTGWIFFAIATYNILSDHAGYAFPWSLISVPFHDYHHATFNYNFGVYGWLDRLHGTYGAYDKSGQIEASHRPQQKQE
;
A
#
# COMPACT_ATOMS: atom_id res chain seq x y z
N MET A 1 9.06 21.99 -31.04
CA MET A 1 9.42 20.56 -30.99
C MET A 1 8.83 19.85 -29.75
N ALA A 2 8.87 20.39 -28.53
CA ALA A 2 8.27 19.74 -27.34
C ALA A 2 6.74 19.53 -27.45
N SER A 3 6.01 20.50 -27.99
CA SER A 3 4.53 20.43 -28.12
C SER A 3 4.07 19.34 -29.11
N SER A 4 4.79 19.14 -30.23
CA SER A 4 4.43 18.11 -31.21
C SER A 4 4.68 16.68 -30.70
N ALA A 5 5.77 16.46 -29.98
CA ALA A 5 6.08 15.17 -29.36
C ALA A 5 5.09 14.84 -28.24
N GLN A 6 4.70 15.84 -27.43
CA GLN A 6 3.71 15.67 -26.37
C GLN A 6 2.33 15.33 -26.93
N ASN A 7 1.90 16.00 -28.00
CA ASN A 7 0.63 15.70 -28.68
C ASN A 7 0.63 14.30 -29.29
N ALA A 8 1.74 13.86 -29.88
CA ALA A 8 1.88 12.52 -30.46
C ALA A 8 1.82 11.44 -29.37
N THR A 9 2.45 11.66 -28.20
CA THR A 9 2.42 10.71 -27.08
C THR A 9 1.01 10.60 -26.47
N VAL A 10 0.31 11.72 -26.27
CA VAL A 10 -1.07 11.73 -25.77
C VAL A 10 -1.99 10.99 -26.77
N SER A 11 -1.85 11.23 -28.07
CA SER A 11 -2.63 10.52 -29.09
C SER A 11 -2.37 9.01 -29.07
N PHE A 12 -1.11 8.58 -28.92
CA PHE A 12 -0.75 7.17 -28.81
C PHE A 12 -1.34 6.51 -27.57
N CYS A 13 -1.22 7.13 -26.40
CA CYS A 13 -1.80 6.60 -25.14
C CYS A 13 -3.33 6.51 -25.25
N GLN A 14 -3.97 7.52 -25.83
CA GLN A 14 -5.42 7.53 -26.04
C GLN A 14 -5.87 6.40 -26.96
N GLU A 15 -5.14 6.15 -28.06
CA GLU A 15 -5.43 5.05 -28.99
C GLU A 15 -5.32 3.68 -28.28
N LYS A 16 -4.25 3.46 -27.53
CA LYS A 16 -4.05 2.20 -26.76
C LYS A 16 -5.11 2.01 -25.69
N TRP A 17 -5.49 3.08 -25.01
CA TRP A 17 -6.56 3.07 -24.03
C TRP A 17 -7.92 2.71 -24.66
N ASN A 18 -8.26 3.34 -25.80
CA ASN A 18 -9.49 3.01 -26.53
C ASN A 18 -9.51 1.56 -26.97
N HIS A 19 -8.40 1.06 -27.54
CA HIS A 19 -8.28 -0.34 -27.94
C HIS A 19 -8.46 -1.30 -26.75
N PHE A 20 -7.86 -0.98 -25.59
CA PHE A 20 -8.07 -1.75 -24.36
C PHE A 20 -9.54 -1.80 -23.98
N LEU A 21 -10.23 -0.65 -23.95
CA LEU A 21 -11.65 -0.58 -23.63
C LEU A 21 -12.54 -1.29 -24.65
N ASP A 22 -12.18 -1.27 -25.93
CA ASP A 22 -12.91 -2.01 -26.97
C ASP A 22 -12.82 -3.53 -26.79
N VAL A 23 -11.73 -4.01 -26.15
CA VAL A 23 -11.54 -5.45 -25.87
C VAL A 23 -12.23 -5.88 -24.56
N VAL A 24 -12.07 -5.08 -23.47
CA VAL A 24 -12.53 -5.47 -22.15
C VAL A 24 -13.92 -4.94 -21.77
N GLY A 25 -14.42 -3.97 -22.54
CA GLY A 25 -15.63 -3.21 -22.24
C GLY A 25 -15.32 -1.92 -21.48
N ASP A 26 -16.23 -0.96 -21.57
CA ASP A 26 -16.12 0.36 -20.97
C ASP A 26 -17.15 0.65 -19.87
N GLU A 27 -17.74 -0.41 -19.30
CA GLU A 27 -18.64 -0.26 -18.16
C GLU A 27 -17.88 0.18 -16.91
N PRO A 28 -18.17 1.40 -16.39
CA PRO A 28 -17.43 1.97 -15.26
C PRO A 28 -17.43 1.08 -14.02
N GLU A 29 -18.56 0.43 -13.70
CA GLU A 29 -18.66 -0.47 -12.56
C GLU A 29 -17.69 -1.64 -12.67
N ARG A 30 -17.67 -2.29 -13.84
CA ARG A 30 -16.78 -3.43 -14.08
C ARG A 30 -15.31 -3.04 -13.88
N LEU A 31 -14.92 -1.90 -14.40
CA LEU A 31 -13.52 -1.45 -14.36
C LEU A 31 -13.14 -0.94 -12.97
N TRP A 32 -13.98 -0.12 -12.32
CA TRP A 32 -13.71 0.37 -10.98
C TRP A 32 -13.73 -0.74 -9.92
N VAL A 33 -14.60 -1.73 -10.03
CA VAL A 33 -14.70 -2.82 -9.05
C VAL A 33 -13.72 -3.93 -9.41
N TYR A 34 -14.02 -4.68 -10.46
CA TYR A 34 -13.28 -5.92 -10.75
C TYR A 34 -11.91 -5.63 -11.39
N GLY A 35 -11.82 -4.60 -12.25
CA GLY A 35 -10.55 -4.18 -12.84
C GLY A 35 -9.55 -3.74 -11.78
N THR A 36 -9.99 -2.92 -10.81
CA THR A 36 -9.14 -2.45 -9.71
C THR A 36 -8.70 -3.59 -8.80
N VAL A 37 -9.63 -4.45 -8.37
CA VAL A 37 -9.29 -5.61 -7.51
C VAL A 37 -8.32 -6.55 -8.21
N LEU A 38 -8.54 -6.83 -9.50
CA LEU A 38 -7.65 -7.70 -10.29
C LEU A 38 -6.25 -7.08 -10.44
N LEU A 39 -6.17 -5.78 -10.73
CA LEU A 39 -4.90 -5.06 -10.84
C LEU A 39 -4.09 -5.17 -9.53
N ILE A 40 -4.72 -4.83 -8.40
CA ILE A 40 -4.09 -4.90 -7.07
C ILE A 40 -3.65 -6.34 -6.77
N PHE A 41 -4.51 -7.32 -7.04
CA PHE A 41 -4.22 -8.72 -6.81
C PHE A 41 -2.99 -9.19 -7.62
N ILE A 42 -2.92 -8.87 -8.90
CA ILE A 42 -1.78 -9.23 -9.76
C ILE A 42 -0.50 -8.59 -9.24
N ILE A 43 -0.49 -7.28 -8.98
CA ILE A 43 0.70 -6.56 -8.50
C ILE A 43 1.15 -7.15 -7.16
N TYR A 44 0.21 -7.34 -6.23
CA TYR A 44 0.51 -7.88 -4.91
C TYR A 44 1.19 -9.24 -4.99
N TRP A 45 0.58 -10.21 -5.67
CA TRP A 45 1.09 -11.58 -5.69
C TRP A 45 2.36 -11.74 -6.50
N LEU A 46 2.53 -11.00 -7.60
CA LEU A 46 3.78 -11.03 -8.37
C LEU A 46 4.95 -10.48 -7.54
N TYR A 47 4.79 -9.30 -6.92
CA TYR A 47 5.85 -8.71 -6.11
C TYR A 47 6.15 -9.54 -4.85
N ALA A 48 5.11 -9.96 -4.12
CA ALA A 48 5.24 -10.77 -2.93
C ALA A 48 5.89 -12.13 -3.22
N ALA A 49 5.53 -12.79 -4.33
CA ALA A 49 6.12 -14.06 -4.71
C ALA A 49 7.62 -13.95 -4.97
N VAL A 50 8.06 -12.91 -5.70
CA VAL A 50 9.48 -12.67 -5.98
C VAL A 50 10.27 -12.50 -4.68
N LEU A 51 9.83 -11.63 -3.77
CA LEU A 51 10.56 -11.37 -2.52
C LEU A 51 10.46 -12.54 -1.53
N THR A 52 9.33 -13.22 -1.47
CA THR A 52 9.19 -14.43 -0.65
C THR A 52 10.10 -15.54 -1.15
N LEU A 53 10.26 -15.70 -2.46
CA LEU A 53 11.23 -16.65 -3.04
C LEU A 53 12.67 -16.29 -2.66
N VAL A 54 13.01 -14.99 -2.64
CA VAL A 54 14.32 -14.51 -2.16
C VAL A 54 14.51 -14.85 -0.67
N ASP A 55 13.48 -14.70 0.16
CA ASP A 55 13.54 -15.04 1.59
C ASP A 55 13.74 -16.54 1.82
N PHE A 56 13.10 -17.42 1.02
CA PHE A 56 13.28 -18.86 1.11
C PHE A 56 14.63 -19.35 0.58
N THR A 57 15.02 -18.86 -0.60
CA THR A 57 16.23 -19.33 -1.28
C THR A 57 17.50 -18.65 -0.77
N LYS A 58 17.36 -17.50 -0.07
CA LYS A 58 18.44 -16.60 0.33
C LYS A 58 19.28 -16.11 -0.86
N LYS A 59 18.70 -16.12 -2.04
CA LYS A 59 19.32 -15.71 -3.31
C LYS A 59 18.36 -14.81 -4.10
N PRO A 60 18.89 -13.94 -4.99
CA PRO A 60 20.31 -13.69 -5.22
C PRO A 60 20.93 -12.78 -4.14
N HIS A 61 22.23 -12.92 -3.93
CA HIS A 61 22.93 -12.17 -2.88
C HIS A 61 22.87 -10.65 -3.07
N PHE A 62 22.82 -10.16 -4.31
CA PHE A 62 22.71 -8.72 -4.59
C PHE A 62 21.36 -8.11 -4.13
N VAL A 63 20.30 -8.92 -3.97
CA VAL A 63 19.03 -8.51 -3.34
C VAL A 63 19.16 -8.63 -1.82
N ARG A 64 19.68 -9.77 -1.33
CA ARG A 64 19.79 -10.07 0.10
C ARG A 64 20.60 -9.06 0.91
N LYS A 65 21.59 -8.39 0.30
CA LYS A 65 22.40 -7.36 0.97
C LYS A 65 21.58 -6.17 1.51
N TYR A 66 20.33 -5.99 1.03
CA TYR A 66 19.43 -4.92 1.47
C TYR A 66 18.49 -5.35 2.60
N LYS A 67 18.58 -6.60 3.13
CA LYS A 67 17.74 -7.07 4.23
C LYS A 67 18.04 -6.28 5.50
N LEU A 68 17.00 -5.66 6.10
CA LEU A 68 17.11 -4.80 7.29
C LEU A 68 17.37 -5.58 8.57
N GLN A 69 16.69 -6.72 8.75
CA GLN A 69 16.74 -7.53 9.96
C GLN A 69 17.16 -8.98 9.64
N PRO A 70 18.43 -9.23 9.22
CA PRO A 70 18.89 -10.59 8.96
C PRO A 70 18.82 -11.43 10.24
N GLY A 71 18.31 -12.67 10.11
CA GLY A 71 18.13 -13.59 11.23
C GLY A 71 16.76 -13.49 11.93
N LYS A 72 15.96 -12.46 11.69
CA LYS A 72 14.56 -12.41 12.16
C LYS A 72 13.62 -12.85 11.04
N ASN A 73 12.73 -13.82 11.33
CA ASN A 73 11.94 -14.54 10.31
C ASN A 73 12.80 -15.06 9.13
N ASP A 74 14.02 -15.45 9.41
CA ASP A 74 15.00 -15.87 8.43
C ASP A 74 15.80 -17.09 8.96
N PRO A 75 15.40 -18.32 8.62
CA PRO A 75 14.42 -18.70 7.59
C PRO A 75 12.96 -18.37 7.96
N VAL A 76 12.14 -18.21 6.92
CA VAL A 76 10.70 -17.95 7.09
C VAL A 76 10.01 -19.14 7.77
N ASP A 77 9.25 -18.87 8.83
CA ASP A 77 8.45 -19.89 9.51
C ASP A 77 7.24 -20.31 8.67
N THR A 78 7.34 -21.43 8.00
CA THR A 78 6.29 -21.97 7.12
C THR A 78 5.00 -22.33 7.88
N LYS A 79 5.10 -22.67 9.18
CA LYS A 79 3.92 -22.99 10.00
C LYS A 79 3.07 -21.74 10.25
N ARG A 80 3.70 -20.57 10.38
CA ARG A 80 3.02 -19.27 10.51
C ARG A 80 2.55 -18.74 9.17
N LEU A 81 3.28 -19.02 8.09
CA LEU A 81 3.00 -18.46 6.77
C LEU A 81 1.67 -18.94 6.20
N LEU A 82 1.37 -20.23 6.23
CA LEU A 82 0.14 -20.77 5.63
C LEU A 82 -1.15 -20.22 6.25
N PRO A 83 -1.31 -20.11 7.59
CA PRO A 83 -2.41 -19.39 8.19
C PRO A 83 -2.48 -17.92 7.79
N ALA A 84 -1.32 -17.25 7.67
CA ALA A 84 -1.28 -15.84 7.27
C ALA A 84 -1.77 -15.64 5.82
N LEU A 85 -1.36 -16.50 4.89
CA LEU A 85 -1.83 -16.46 3.50
C LEU A 85 -3.35 -16.59 3.38
N ARG A 86 -3.99 -17.43 4.23
CA ARG A 86 -5.45 -17.56 4.26
C ARG A 86 -6.13 -16.24 4.64
N VAL A 87 -5.57 -15.52 5.62
CA VAL A 87 -6.07 -14.21 6.03
C VAL A 87 -5.88 -13.16 4.94
N VAL A 88 -4.70 -13.14 4.30
CA VAL A 88 -4.42 -12.24 3.18
C VAL A 88 -5.42 -12.47 2.04
N LEU A 89 -5.61 -13.71 1.61
CA LEU A 89 -6.58 -14.06 0.56
C LEU A 89 -8.01 -13.71 0.96
N PHE A 90 -8.40 -13.96 2.21
CA PHE A 90 -9.72 -13.57 2.72
C PHE A 90 -9.93 -12.06 2.62
N ASN A 91 -8.95 -11.26 3.06
CA ASN A 91 -9.03 -9.81 2.98
C ASN A 91 -9.12 -9.32 1.53
N GLN A 92 -8.33 -9.88 0.63
CA GLN A 92 -8.30 -9.46 -0.77
C GLN A 92 -9.51 -9.90 -1.60
N THR A 93 -10.25 -10.92 -1.14
CA THR A 93 -11.43 -11.44 -1.87
C THR A 93 -12.72 -11.07 -1.15
N PHE A 94 -12.94 -11.62 0.04
CA PHE A 94 -14.21 -11.50 0.75
C PHE A 94 -14.42 -10.12 1.41
N VAL A 95 -13.35 -9.35 1.63
CA VAL A 95 -13.44 -7.98 2.16
C VAL A 95 -13.30 -6.95 1.05
N ALA A 96 -12.27 -7.05 0.21
CA ALA A 96 -11.98 -6.02 -0.78
C ALA A 96 -13.04 -5.94 -1.91
N ILE A 97 -13.58 -7.07 -2.39
CA ILE A 97 -14.57 -7.05 -3.48
C ILE A 97 -15.88 -6.37 -3.05
N PRO A 98 -16.54 -6.76 -1.93
CA PRO A 98 -17.74 -6.06 -1.47
C PRO A 98 -17.47 -4.58 -1.14
N LEU A 99 -16.29 -4.26 -0.60
CA LEU A 99 -15.91 -2.88 -0.31
C LEU A 99 -15.75 -2.06 -1.59
N ALA A 100 -15.06 -2.59 -2.61
CA ALA A 100 -14.91 -1.92 -3.91
C ALA A 100 -16.27 -1.67 -4.58
N TYR A 101 -17.18 -2.65 -4.50
CA TYR A 101 -18.56 -2.50 -4.97
C TYR A 101 -19.30 -1.38 -4.23
N GLY A 102 -19.20 -1.36 -2.89
CA GLY A 102 -19.79 -0.30 -2.07
C GLY A 102 -19.21 1.08 -2.40
N LEU A 103 -17.88 1.19 -2.50
CA LEU A 103 -17.20 2.44 -2.87
C LEU A 103 -17.64 2.94 -4.26
N TYR A 104 -17.77 2.04 -5.23
CA TYR A 104 -18.28 2.42 -6.54
C TYR A 104 -19.70 3.02 -6.43
N HIS A 105 -20.63 2.34 -5.78
CA HIS A 105 -22.04 2.77 -5.71
C HIS A 105 -22.27 4.01 -4.85
N PHE A 106 -21.52 4.18 -3.76
CA PHE A 106 -21.72 5.29 -2.82
C PHE A 106 -20.82 6.49 -3.06
N VAL A 107 -19.70 6.32 -3.77
CA VAL A 107 -18.72 7.38 -4.01
C VAL A 107 -18.56 7.65 -5.50
N TYR A 108 -18.03 6.69 -6.27
CA TYR A 108 -17.57 6.94 -7.64
C TYR A 108 -18.68 7.13 -8.66
N LYS A 109 -19.78 6.40 -8.53
CA LYS A 109 -20.93 6.48 -9.46
C LYS A 109 -21.53 7.89 -9.59
N TYR A 110 -21.44 8.69 -8.55
CA TYR A 110 -22.01 10.05 -8.52
C TYR A 110 -21.00 11.15 -8.91
N GLN A 111 -19.79 10.75 -9.29
CA GLN A 111 -18.76 11.68 -9.74
C GLN A 111 -18.85 11.84 -11.26
N ASN A 112 -18.70 13.09 -11.76
CA ASN A 112 -18.71 13.37 -13.20
C ASN A 112 -17.50 12.78 -13.97
N THR A 113 -16.69 11.96 -13.34
CA THR A 113 -15.50 11.29 -13.87
C THR A 113 -15.81 9.98 -14.59
N LEU A 114 -17.07 9.72 -14.91
CA LEU A 114 -17.49 8.48 -15.58
C LEU A 114 -17.21 8.43 -17.08
N ASN A 115 -16.70 9.51 -17.69
CA ASN A 115 -16.17 9.42 -19.04
C ASN A 115 -14.79 8.77 -19.02
N ILE A 116 -14.78 7.45 -18.85
CA ILE A 116 -13.53 6.68 -18.76
C ILE A 116 -12.78 6.57 -20.07
N ARG A 117 -13.40 6.92 -21.20
CA ARG A 117 -12.76 6.84 -22.54
C ARG A 117 -11.77 7.97 -22.77
N GLU A 118 -12.00 9.15 -22.23
CA GLU A 118 -11.11 10.30 -22.42
C GLU A 118 -10.05 10.34 -21.32
N LEU A 119 -8.81 10.04 -21.68
CA LEU A 119 -7.69 10.09 -20.74
C LEU A 119 -7.47 11.52 -20.22
N PRO A 120 -7.20 11.69 -18.90
CA PRO A 120 -6.80 12.99 -18.37
C PRO A 120 -5.46 13.43 -18.96
N SER A 121 -5.20 14.73 -18.96
CA SER A 121 -3.88 15.24 -19.31
C SER A 121 -2.82 14.75 -18.32
N ILE A 122 -1.57 14.70 -18.74
CA ILE A 122 -0.45 14.32 -17.87
C ILE A 122 -0.36 15.27 -16.67
N GLN A 123 -0.57 16.58 -16.90
CA GLN A 123 -0.55 17.60 -15.84
C GLN A 123 -1.66 17.33 -14.80
N GLN A 124 -2.88 17.02 -15.27
CA GLN A 124 -3.98 16.68 -14.37
C GLN A 124 -3.68 15.41 -13.58
N THR A 125 -3.19 14.36 -14.24
CA THR A 125 -2.82 13.10 -13.58
C THR A 125 -1.77 13.32 -12.49
N VAL A 126 -0.71 14.08 -12.77
CA VAL A 126 0.34 14.39 -11.78
C VAL A 126 -0.20 15.20 -10.62
N PHE A 127 -1.04 16.20 -10.90
CA PHE A 127 -1.68 17.02 -9.85
C PHE A 127 -2.59 16.16 -8.96
N ASP A 128 -3.44 15.33 -9.56
CA ASP A 128 -4.34 14.44 -8.83
C ASP A 128 -3.57 13.43 -7.96
N LEU A 129 -2.50 12.83 -8.49
CA LEU A 129 -1.65 11.92 -7.72
C LEU A 129 -0.98 12.63 -6.54
N ALA A 130 -0.45 13.84 -6.73
CA ALA A 130 0.16 14.61 -5.66
C ALA A 130 -0.84 14.93 -4.55
N LEU A 131 -2.05 15.34 -4.92
CA LEU A 131 -3.12 15.62 -3.95
C LEU A 131 -3.60 14.35 -3.24
N CYS A 132 -3.69 13.24 -3.96
CA CYS A 132 -4.01 11.93 -3.36
C CYS A 132 -2.95 11.51 -2.33
N CYS A 133 -1.66 11.69 -2.59
CA CYS A 133 -0.60 11.40 -1.63
C CYS A 133 -0.72 12.24 -0.34
N VAL A 134 -1.07 13.52 -0.46
CA VAL A 134 -1.29 14.39 0.71
C VAL A 134 -2.50 13.92 1.53
N LEU A 135 -3.61 13.62 0.86
CA LEU A 135 -4.83 13.14 1.52
C LEU A 135 -4.63 11.76 2.15
N GLU A 136 -3.96 10.84 1.44
CA GLU A 136 -3.62 9.50 1.95
C GLU A 136 -2.83 9.60 3.24
N GLU A 137 -1.75 10.41 3.28
CA GLU A 137 -0.95 10.59 4.49
C GLU A 137 -1.81 11.09 5.67
N ILE A 138 -2.68 12.09 5.43
CA ILE A 138 -3.53 12.64 6.48
C ILE A 138 -4.49 11.58 7.01
N ILE A 139 -5.21 10.90 6.12
CA ILE A 139 -6.23 9.92 6.50
C ILE A 139 -5.56 8.70 7.16
N PHE A 140 -4.46 8.21 6.56
CA PHE A 140 -3.72 7.07 7.06
C PHE A 140 -3.08 7.34 8.42
N TYR A 141 -2.35 8.45 8.57
CA TYR A 141 -1.68 8.82 9.82
C TYR A 141 -2.64 8.83 11.01
N TYR A 142 -3.74 9.57 10.90
CA TYR A 142 -4.69 9.65 12.02
C TYR A 142 -5.45 8.35 12.24
N GLY A 143 -5.83 7.65 11.19
CA GLY A 143 -6.47 6.34 11.26
C GLY A 143 -5.58 5.27 11.88
N HIS A 144 -4.33 5.19 11.43
CA HIS A 144 -3.34 4.24 11.93
C HIS A 144 -2.95 4.53 13.39
N ARG A 145 -2.71 5.79 13.72
CA ARG A 145 -2.46 6.22 15.10
C ARG A 145 -3.64 5.89 16.03
N LEU A 146 -4.87 6.03 15.55
CA LEU A 146 -6.07 5.63 16.29
C LEU A 146 -6.13 4.12 16.51
N LEU A 147 -5.74 3.31 15.52
CA LEU A 147 -5.67 1.84 15.66
C LEU A 147 -4.67 1.39 16.74
N HIS A 148 -3.65 2.20 17.06
CA HIS A 148 -2.73 1.95 18.16
C HIS A 148 -3.29 2.29 19.54
N TYR A 149 -4.52 2.82 19.65
CA TYR A 149 -5.10 3.20 20.92
C TYR A 149 -5.90 2.07 21.56
N GLY A 150 -5.53 1.68 22.80
CA GLY A 150 -6.31 0.85 23.73
C GLY A 150 -6.97 -0.40 23.13
N ALA A 151 -8.29 -0.42 23.11
CA ALA A 151 -9.09 -1.56 22.64
C ALA A 151 -8.92 -1.80 21.13
N LEU A 152 -8.76 -0.75 20.31
CA LEU A 152 -8.58 -0.89 18.87
C LEU A 152 -7.28 -1.63 18.56
N TYR A 153 -6.20 -1.30 19.27
CA TYR A 153 -4.96 -2.06 19.12
C TYR A 153 -5.17 -3.52 19.50
N ARG A 154 -5.71 -3.78 20.70
CA ARG A 154 -5.85 -5.14 21.25
C ARG A 154 -6.65 -6.07 20.34
N TYR A 155 -7.78 -5.61 19.80
CA TYR A 155 -8.74 -6.46 19.10
C TYR A 155 -8.59 -6.40 17.58
N ILE A 156 -8.00 -5.34 17.01
CA ILE A 156 -7.92 -5.12 15.58
C ILE A 156 -6.46 -5.15 15.12
N HIS A 157 -5.65 -4.18 15.56
CA HIS A 157 -4.34 -3.90 14.98
C HIS A 157 -3.22 -4.82 15.46
N LYS A 158 -3.33 -5.39 16.68
CA LYS A 158 -2.35 -6.33 17.22
C LYS A 158 -2.05 -7.50 16.27
N LYS A 159 -3.05 -7.94 15.50
CA LYS A 159 -2.89 -9.02 14.52
C LYS A 159 -1.86 -8.68 13.46
N HIS A 160 -1.87 -7.45 12.96
CA HIS A 160 -0.90 -6.97 11.98
C HIS A 160 0.52 -6.98 12.56
N HIS A 161 0.67 -6.55 13.80
CA HIS A 161 1.94 -6.52 14.52
C HIS A 161 2.46 -7.88 15.03
N GLU A 162 1.77 -8.99 14.77
CA GLU A 162 2.31 -10.34 15.05
C GLU A 162 3.59 -10.62 14.24
N TRP A 163 3.79 -9.91 13.13
CA TRP A 163 4.99 -9.97 12.30
C TRP A 163 5.87 -8.74 12.56
N THR A 164 6.67 -8.77 13.63
CA THR A 164 7.56 -7.67 14.01
C THR A 164 8.75 -7.47 13.08
N SER A 165 9.06 -8.44 12.25
CA SER A 165 9.93 -8.34 11.08
C SER A 165 9.18 -8.97 9.92
N PRO A 166 8.31 -8.20 9.24
CA PRO A 166 7.42 -8.73 8.23
C PRO A 166 8.16 -9.18 6.97
N ILE A 167 7.46 -9.91 6.12
CA ILE A 167 7.85 -10.26 4.76
C ILE A 167 6.75 -9.81 3.81
N ALA A 168 7.08 -9.50 2.57
CA ALA A 168 6.15 -8.85 1.62
C ALA A 168 4.77 -9.52 1.57
N VAL A 169 4.70 -10.84 1.55
CA VAL A 169 3.44 -11.57 1.39
C VAL A 169 2.47 -11.46 2.57
N VAL A 170 2.90 -10.95 3.73
CA VAL A 170 2.03 -10.71 4.89
C VAL A 170 1.60 -9.26 5.03
N ALA A 171 1.87 -8.39 4.06
CA ALA A 171 1.50 -6.98 4.11
C ALA A 171 -0.01 -6.75 4.36
N HIS A 172 -0.89 -7.61 3.85
CA HIS A 172 -2.33 -7.59 4.13
C HIS A 172 -2.77 -8.59 5.22
N TYR A 173 -1.83 -9.11 6.01
CA TYR A 173 -2.14 -9.92 7.19
C TYR A 173 -2.58 -9.02 8.34
N CYS A 174 -3.87 -8.77 8.43
CA CYS A 174 -4.49 -7.90 9.42
C CYS A 174 -5.94 -8.31 9.69
N HIS A 175 -6.56 -7.67 10.65
CA HIS A 175 -8.00 -7.83 10.89
C HIS A 175 -8.80 -7.26 9.71
N PRO A 176 -9.95 -7.84 9.30
CA PRO A 176 -10.76 -7.32 8.18
C PRO A 176 -11.16 -5.85 8.34
N ILE A 177 -11.51 -5.40 9.55
CA ILE A 177 -11.81 -3.99 9.84
C ILE A 177 -10.59 -3.10 9.54
N GLU A 178 -9.40 -3.54 9.90
CA GLU A 178 -8.17 -2.80 9.60
C GLU A 178 -7.90 -2.77 8.09
N HIS A 179 -8.13 -3.89 7.38
CA HIS A 179 -7.99 -3.91 5.93
C HIS A 179 -8.88 -2.88 5.24
N ILE A 180 -10.10 -2.66 5.77
CA ILE A 180 -10.98 -1.60 5.31
C ILE A 180 -10.42 -0.22 5.67
N LEU A 181 -10.13 0.02 6.96
CA LEU A 181 -9.87 1.37 7.48
C LEU A 181 -8.47 1.89 7.21
N ALA A 182 -7.45 1.02 7.19
CA ALA A 182 -6.06 1.40 7.01
C ALA A 182 -5.53 1.09 5.60
N ASN A 183 -5.87 -0.08 5.02
CA ASN A 183 -5.28 -0.46 3.73
C ASN A 183 -6.08 0.04 2.52
N THR A 184 -7.41 0.21 2.63
CA THR A 184 -8.24 0.54 1.45
C THR A 184 -8.81 1.95 1.54
N PHE A 185 -9.38 2.34 2.67
CA PHE A 185 -10.12 3.57 2.82
C PHE A 185 -9.28 4.84 2.59
N PRO A 186 -8.02 4.97 3.06
CA PRO A 186 -7.20 6.16 2.81
C PRO A 186 -6.99 6.40 1.32
N ILE A 187 -6.68 5.34 0.56
CA ILE A 187 -6.43 5.41 -0.88
C ILE A 187 -7.74 5.73 -1.62
N ALA A 188 -8.80 4.96 -1.35
CA ALA A 188 -10.08 5.11 -2.03
C ALA A 188 -10.77 6.45 -1.74
N LEU A 189 -10.73 6.93 -0.49
CA LEU A 189 -11.29 8.22 -0.12
C LEU A 189 -10.52 9.37 -0.76
N SER A 190 -9.19 9.29 -0.82
CA SER A 190 -8.37 10.29 -1.51
C SER A 190 -8.76 10.43 -2.97
N LEU A 191 -8.90 9.31 -3.69
CA LEU A 191 -9.36 9.29 -5.08
C LEU A 191 -10.78 9.85 -5.23
N GLY A 192 -11.67 9.52 -4.28
CA GLY A 192 -13.03 10.02 -4.26
C GLY A 192 -13.12 11.54 -4.04
N VAL A 193 -12.32 12.10 -3.12
CA VAL A 193 -12.26 13.54 -2.85
C VAL A 193 -11.70 14.30 -4.04
N VAL A 194 -10.63 13.78 -4.66
CA VAL A 194 -9.99 14.37 -5.84
C VAL A 194 -10.87 14.23 -7.10
N ARG A 195 -11.81 13.27 -7.10
CA ARG A 195 -12.59 12.87 -8.28
C ARG A 195 -11.69 12.41 -9.43
N ALA A 196 -10.69 11.61 -9.08
CA ALA A 196 -9.69 11.17 -10.02
C ALA A 196 -10.28 10.26 -11.12
N HIS A 197 -9.73 10.38 -12.33
CA HIS A 197 -10.05 9.48 -13.43
C HIS A 197 -9.62 8.03 -13.11
N LEU A 198 -10.33 7.03 -13.66
CA LEU A 198 -10.03 5.61 -13.46
C LEU A 198 -8.54 5.25 -13.64
N VAL A 199 -7.92 5.74 -14.72
CA VAL A 199 -6.49 5.48 -14.98
C VAL A 199 -5.60 6.08 -13.91
N THR A 200 -5.88 7.32 -13.46
CA THR A 200 -5.19 7.94 -12.32
C THR A 200 -5.37 7.09 -11.05
N GLY A 201 -6.58 6.60 -10.82
CA GLY A 201 -6.89 5.69 -9.72
C GLY A 201 -6.08 4.39 -9.78
N TRP A 202 -5.98 3.76 -10.95
CA TRP A 202 -5.18 2.55 -11.11
C TRP A 202 -3.68 2.79 -10.91
N ILE A 203 -3.15 3.92 -11.37
CA ILE A 203 -1.76 4.31 -11.12
C ILE A 203 -1.55 4.49 -9.60
N PHE A 204 -2.47 5.19 -8.93
CA PHE A 204 -2.36 5.42 -7.48
C PHE A 204 -2.46 4.12 -6.69
N PHE A 205 -3.41 3.25 -6.99
CA PHE A 205 -3.51 1.92 -6.38
C PHE A 205 -2.26 1.07 -6.61
N ALA A 206 -1.68 1.13 -7.82
CA ALA A 206 -0.45 0.41 -8.12
C ALA A 206 0.73 0.91 -7.29
N ILE A 207 0.90 2.24 -7.17
CA ILE A 207 1.93 2.87 -6.33
C ILE A 207 1.72 2.52 -4.86
N ALA A 208 0.50 2.66 -4.34
CA ALA A 208 0.19 2.35 -2.94
C ALA A 208 0.42 0.87 -2.63
N THR A 209 0.01 -0.05 -3.53
CA THR A 209 0.26 -1.48 -3.37
C THR A 209 1.75 -1.80 -3.36
N TYR A 210 2.53 -1.18 -4.25
CA TYR A 210 3.99 -1.31 -4.26
C TYR A 210 4.61 -0.80 -2.95
N ASN A 211 4.15 0.35 -2.44
CA ASN A 211 4.63 0.94 -1.19
C ASN A 211 4.34 0.02 -0.01
N ILE A 212 3.09 -0.42 0.18
CA ILE A 212 2.69 -1.34 1.25
C ILE A 212 3.52 -2.63 1.23
N LEU A 213 3.72 -3.22 0.05
CA LEU A 213 4.53 -4.42 -0.09
C LEU A 213 6.01 -4.17 0.23
N SER A 214 6.55 -3.04 -0.20
CA SER A 214 7.95 -2.65 0.05
C SER A 214 8.20 -2.41 1.53
N ASP A 215 7.30 -1.71 2.21
CA ASP A 215 7.36 -1.45 3.66
C ASP A 215 7.40 -2.74 4.49
N HIS A 216 6.68 -3.76 4.05
CA HIS A 216 6.59 -5.04 4.73
C HIS A 216 7.60 -6.08 4.21
N ALA A 217 8.36 -5.78 3.16
CA ALA A 217 9.32 -6.73 2.60
C ALA A 217 10.56 -6.93 3.46
N GLY A 218 10.90 -5.95 4.29
CA GLY A 218 12.13 -5.94 5.08
C GLY A 218 13.40 -5.77 4.25
N TYR A 219 13.30 -5.18 3.04
CA TYR A 219 14.42 -4.88 2.14
C TYR A 219 14.48 -3.40 1.83
N ALA A 220 15.49 -2.68 2.31
CA ALA A 220 15.71 -1.26 2.04
C ALA A 220 16.43 -1.04 0.70
N PHE A 221 15.71 -1.14 -0.40
CA PHE A 221 16.29 -0.87 -1.71
C PHE A 221 16.54 0.63 -1.91
N PRO A 222 17.66 1.03 -2.56
CA PRO A 222 17.97 2.43 -2.79
C PRO A 222 17.04 3.14 -3.79
N TRP A 223 16.20 2.38 -4.51
CA TRP A 223 15.19 2.86 -5.44
C TRP A 223 13.76 2.80 -4.89
N SER A 224 13.58 2.45 -3.60
CA SER A 224 12.26 2.47 -2.98
C SER A 224 11.68 3.89 -2.98
N LEU A 225 10.40 4.01 -3.34
CA LEU A 225 9.70 5.31 -3.37
C LEU A 225 9.47 5.88 -1.97
N ILE A 226 9.51 5.01 -0.96
CA ILE A 226 9.29 5.34 0.45
C ILE A 226 10.44 4.79 1.30
N SER A 227 10.51 5.24 2.55
CA SER A 227 11.54 4.80 3.50
C SER A 227 11.12 3.48 4.16
N VAL A 228 11.51 2.35 3.60
CA VAL A 228 11.26 1.02 4.20
C VAL A 228 11.73 0.92 5.65
N PRO A 229 12.91 1.45 6.05
CA PRO A 229 13.32 1.49 7.45
C PRO A 229 12.36 2.26 8.36
N PHE A 230 11.59 3.21 7.83
CA PHE A 230 10.61 3.98 8.57
C PHE A 230 9.47 3.10 9.11
N HIS A 231 8.87 2.28 8.23
CA HIS A 231 7.79 1.38 8.63
C HIS A 231 8.29 0.13 9.37
N ASP A 232 9.48 -0.38 9.02
CA ASP A 232 10.14 -1.45 9.76
C ASP A 232 10.42 -1.04 11.22
N TYR A 233 10.81 0.23 11.44
CA TYR A 233 10.96 0.81 12.77
C TYR A 233 9.61 0.87 13.52
N HIS A 234 8.51 1.19 12.83
CA HIS A 234 7.17 1.16 13.39
C HIS A 234 6.82 -0.25 13.90
N HIS A 235 7.01 -1.29 13.09
CA HIS A 235 6.78 -2.68 13.50
C HIS A 235 7.65 -3.14 14.67
N ALA A 236 8.82 -2.55 14.83
CA ALA A 236 9.74 -2.87 15.92
C ALA A 236 9.43 -2.12 17.23
N THR A 237 8.79 -0.92 17.17
CA THR A 237 8.61 -0.03 18.32
C THR A 237 7.15 0.21 18.70
N PHE A 238 6.21 0.08 17.78
CA PHE A 238 4.74 0.27 17.90
C PHE A 238 4.25 1.71 18.14
N ASN A 239 5.08 2.61 18.65
CA ASN A 239 4.66 3.94 19.12
C ASN A 239 5.19 5.09 18.27
N TYR A 240 5.84 4.79 17.15
CA TYR A 240 6.46 5.76 16.24
C TYR A 240 6.09 5.42 14.79
N ASN A 241 6.22 6.42 13.91
CA ASN A 241 6.11 6.26 12.46
C ASN A 241 4.74 5.73 12.00
N PHE A 242 3.69 6.47 12.31
CA PHE A 242 2.31 6.09 11.95
C PHE A 242 1.92 6.43 10.52
N GLY A 243 2.62 7.36 9.86
CA GLY A 243 2.33 7.81 8.50
C GLY A 243 2.89 6.91 7.40
N VAL A 244 2.63 7.27 6.14
CA VAL A 244 3.22 6.66 4.93
C VAL A 244 4.53 7.36 4.58
N TYR A 245 4.50 8.70 4.56
CA TYR A 245 5.63 9.55 4.14
C TYR A 245 6.37 10.19 5.33
N GLY A 246 5.78 10.16 6.52
CA GLY A 246 6.38 10.58 7.79
C GLY A 246 6.48 12.08 8.00
N TRP A 247 5.83 12.92 7.18
CA TRP A 247 5.83 14.37 7.46
C TRP A 247 4.87 14.73 8.60
N LEU A 248 3.74 14.01 8.77
CA LEU A 248 2.88 14.16 9.95
C LEU A 248 3.55 13.63 11.21
N ASP A 249 4.35 12.57 11.12
CA ASP A 249 5.13 12.08 12.25
C ASP A 249 6.12 13.12 12.75
N ARG A 250 6.80 13.83 11.83
CA ARG A 250 7.68 14.94 12.21
C ARG A 250 6.91 16.09 12.85
N LEU A 251 5.74 16.43 12.31
CA LEU A 251 4.88 17.49 12.84
C LEU A 251 4.38 17.17 14.27
N HIS A 252 4.05 15.91 14.54
CA HIS A 252 3.49 15.47 15.82
C HIS A 252 4.51 14.87 16.79
N GLY A 253 5.81 14.85 16.45
CA GLY A 253 6.87 14.30 17.32
C GLY A 253 6.80 12.79 17.46
N THR A 254 6.20 12.07 16.50
CA THR A 254 6.12 10.62 16.46
C THR A 254 7.10 9.99 15.46
N TYR A 255 8.03 10.77 14.92
CA TYR A 255 9.06 10.27 14.02
C TYR A 255 10.18 9.56 14.80
N GLY A 256 10.51 8.34 14.41
CA GLY A 256 11.63 7.56 14.92
C GLY A 256 12.51 7.03 13.79
N ALA A 257 13.77 6.77 14.08
CA ALA A 257 14.70 6.18 13.14
C ALA A 257 15.71 5.26 13.87
N TYR A 258 16.25 4.30 13.16
CA TYR A 258 17.40 3.55 13.66
C TYR A 258 18.61 4.46 13.78
N ASP A 259 19.44 4.23 14.81
CA ASP A 259 20.72 4.89 14.95
C ASP A 259 21.72 4.43 13.87
N LYS A 260 22.93 5.02 13.88
CA LYS A 260 23.98 4.69 12.90
C LYS A 260 24.44 3.22 12.97
N SER A 261 24.17 2.53 14.09
CA SER A 261 24.48 1.09 14.27
C SER A 261 23.30 0.18 13.86
N GLY A 262 22.18 0.75 13.42
CA GLY A 262 20.96 0.01 13.09
C GLY A 262 20.18 -0.43 14.32
N GLN A 263 20.38 0.19 15.49
CA GLN A 263 19.67 -0.14 16.72
C GLN A 263 18.57 0.86 17.02
N ILE A 264 17.53 0.41 17.70
CA ILE A 264 16.47 1.25 18.24
C ILE A 264 17.03 1.97 19.46
N GLU A 265 16.84 3.29 19.53
CA GLU A 265 17.19 4.07 20.72
C GLU A 265 16.53 3.49 21.98
N ALA A 266 17.26 3.48 23.11
CA ALA A 266 16.80 2.89 24.36
C ALA A 266 15.47 3.47 24.85
N SER A 267 15.25 4.77 24.62
CA SER A 267 14.02 5.51 24.94
C SER A 267 12.82 5.07 24.11
N HIS A 268 13.05 4.51 22.92
CA HIS A 268 12.01 4.09 21.97
C HIS A 268 11.75 2.58 22.01
N ARG A 269 12.49 1.82 22.81
CA ARG A 269 12.26 0.36 22.93
C ARG A 269 10.90 0.11 23.59
N PRO A 270 10.10 -0.84 23.05
CA PRO A 270 8.86 -1.24 23.68
C PRO A 270 9.15 -1.65 25.13
N GLN A 271 8.43 -1.05 26.07
CA GLN A 271 8.45 -1.54 27.44
C GLN A 271 7.91 -2.97 27.41
N GLN A 272 8.72 -3.95 27.83
CA GLN A 272 8.21 -5.29 28.07
C GLN A 272 7.14 -5.15 29.15
N LYS A 273 5.86 -5.16 28.76
CA LYS A 273 4.79 -5.33 29.72
C LYS A 273 5.02 -6.71 30.33
N GLN A 274 5.44 -6.75 31.57
CA GLN A 274 5.31 -7.94 32.40
C GLN A 274 3.82 -8.30 32.34
N GLU A 275 3.52 -9.46 31.71
CA GLU A 275 2.18 -10.03 31.66
C GLU A 275 1.69 -10.41 33.04
#